data_51e4543e24e2dcd2c3977c3bf2eb585d
#
_entry.id   51e4543e24e2dcd2c3977c3bf2eb585d
#
_cell.length_a   1.000
_cell.length_b   1.000
_cell.length_c   1.000
_cell.angle_alpha   90.00
_cell.angle_beta   90.00
_cell.angle_gamma   90.00
#
_symmetry.space_group_name_H-M   'P 1'
#
loop_
_entity.id
_entity.type
_entity.pdbx_description
1 polymer ?
#
loop_
_entity_poly.entity_id
_entity_poly.type
_entity_poly.pdbx_seq_one_letter_code
_entity_poly.pdbx_strand_id
1 'polypeptide(L)'
;MSSFVSKGITRRNVLKTSATAALFGAVNSAFPAGVFAETSGPETPKATLGFIALTDSAPLIVAREKGFFAKYGMTDVAVQKQASWGATRDNIELGSAGGGIDGAHILTPMPYLISTGKVTKGNVPVPMYILSRLNVNGQCISVAAAYKGMGVTTNATALKDAFAKAKAEGKEVKCAVTFPGGTHDLWMRYWLAANGIDPNKDVSTIVVPPPQMVANMKVNTMEAFCVGEPWNAQLVRQGIGFTAFTTGELWADHPEKAFAMRADWVDANPKAAKAMLMAVQEAAQWCDKMENKEEMCAIIGGRDYFKVPVEDILGRSKGEIDYGDGRSVTDSPFIMKYWANHASYPYPSHDLWFLTENIRWGYQPADLDLKATIAKVNREDLWRDAAKTLGVTDLPAGTSRGVETFFDGKTFDPENPAAYLASLAIKAA
;
A
#
# COMPACT_ATOMS: atom_id res chain seq x y z
N MET A 1 22.82 63.58 7.85
CA MET A 1 21.35 63.52 8.02
C MET A 1 20.81 62.33 7.24
N SER A 2 20.64 61.19 7.88
CA SER A 2 20.13 59.98 7.26
C SER A 2 18.70 59.75 7.79
N SER A 3 17.74 59.74 6.85
CA SER A 3 16.34 59.53 7.14
C SER A 3 16.04 58.02 7.23
N PHE A 4 15.61 57.58 8.39
CA PHE A 4 15.02 56.25 8.59
C PHE A 4 13.61 56.23 7.98
N VAL A 5 13.37 55.42 6.95
CA VAL A 5 12.03 55.11 6.45
C VAL A 5 11.49 53.93 7.24
N SER A 6 10.49 54.14 8.07
CA SER A 6 9.74 53.07 8.75
C SER A 6 8.84 52.37 7.72
N LYS A 7 9.09 51.09 7.45
CA LYS A 7 8.17 50.25 6.66
C LYS A 7 6.92 49.95 7.48
N GLY A 8 5.81 50.60 7.13
CA GLY A 8 4.51 50.35 7.77
C GLY A 8 4.01 48.91 7.53
N ILE A 9 3.50 48.31 8.60
CA ILE A 9 2.84 47.01 8.60
C ILE A 9 1.55 47.13 7.77
N THR A 10 1.44 46.42 6.66
CA THR A 10 0.24 46.47 5.82
C THR A 10 -0.88 45.59 6.37
N ARG A 11 -2.15 46.05 6.20
CA ARG A 11 -3.36 45.29 6.64
C ARG A 11 -3.38 43.83 6.18
N ARG A 12 -2.74 43.49 5.09
CA ARG A 12 -2.62 42.15 4.55
C ARG A 12 -1.71 41.23 5.40
N ASN A 13 -0.67 41.78 6.02
CA ASN A 13 0.22 41.03 6.92
C ASN A 13 -0.44 40.78 8.28
N VAL A 14 -1.21 41.74 8.80
CA VAL A 14 -1.99 41.57 10.02
C VAL A 14 -3.06 40.50 9.86
N LEU A 15 -3.76 40.46 8.73
CA LEU A 15 -4.77 39.43 8.44
C LEU A 15 -4.17 38.03 8.32
N LYS A 16 -2.97 37.89 7.73
CA LYS A 16 -2.29 36.58 7.65
C LYS A 16 -1.86 36.08 9.02
N THR A 17 -1.34 36.94 9.86
CA THR A 17 -0.92 36.60 11.24
C THR A 17 -2.12 36.28 12.13
N SER A 18 -3.24 36.99 11.95
CA SER A 18 -4.49 36.75 12.71
C SER A 18 -5.17 35.44 12.26
N ALA A 19 -5.13 35.09 10.97
CA ALA A 19 -5.69 33.82 10.46
C ALA A 19 -4.91 32.61 10.99
N THR A 20 -3.57 32.70 11.04
CA THR A 20 -2.72 31.64 11.59
C THR A 20 -2.93 31.47 13.11
N ALA A 21 -3.06 32.57 13.86
CA ALA A 21 -3.34 32.53 15.28
C ALA A 21 -4.76 32.02 15.61
N ALA A 22 -5.76 32.32 14.74
CA ALA A 22 -7.12 31.81 14.90
C ALA A 22 -7.23 30.30 14.59
N LEU A 23 -6.47 29.77 13.60
CA LEU A 23 -6.37 28.34 13.36
C LEU A 23 -5.71 27.60 14.54
N PHE A 24 -4.63 28.14 15.12
CA PHE A 24 -4.00 27.58 16.31
C PHE A 24 -4.93 27.61 17.55
N GLY A 25 -5.73 28.66 17.71
CA GLY A 25 -6.72 28.77 18.79
C GLY A 25 -7.89 27.78 18.61
N ALA A 26 -8.37 27.56 17.38
CA ALA A 26 -9.47 26.65 17.09
C ALA A 26 -9.06 25.17 17.23
N VAL A 27 -7.82 24.83 16.88
CA VAL A 27 -7.30 23.46 17.04
C VAL A 27 -7.16 23.13 18.55
N ASN A 28 -6.68 24.07 19.38
CA ASN A 28 -6.55 23.86 20.84
C ASN A 28 -7.90 23.78 21.57
N SER A 29 -8.96 24.41 21.05
CA SER A 29 -10.29 24.37 21.69
C SER A 29 -11.13 23.16 21.29
N ALA A 30 -10.79 22.48 20.20
CA ALA A 30 -11.49 21.29 19.71
C ALA A 30 -11.00 19.99 20.37
N PHE A 31 -9.85 19.98 21.04
CA PHE A 31 -9.27 18.80 21.68
C PHE A 31 -9.01 19.04 23.17
N PRO A 32 -9.55 18.22 24.08
CA PRO A 32 -9.24 18.33 25.49
C PRO A 32 -7.74 18.17 25.73
N ALA A 33 -7.12 19.14 26.42
CA ALA A 33 -5.75 19.02 26.91
C ALA A 33 -5.70 17.86 27.93
N GLY A 34 -5.29 16.67 27.50
CA GLY A 34 -5.29 15.50 28.38
C GLY A 34 -4.55 14.25 27.89
N VAL A 35 -4.07 14.25 26.66
CA VAL A 35 -3.44 13.03 26.11
C VAL A 35 -1.89 13.02 26.20
N PHE A 36 -1.27 14.11 26.59
CA PHE A 36 0.19 14.22 26.72
C PHE A 36 0.60 14.37 28.19
N ALA A 37 0.75 13.26 28.89
CA ALA A 37 1.39 13.22 30.21
C ALA A 37 2.93 13.04 30.13
N GLU A 38 3.54 13.18 28.96
CA GLU A 38 5.00 13.27 28.82
C GLU A 38 5.42 14.72 28.58
N THR A 39 6.30 15.22 29.42
CA THR A 39 6.76 16.62 29.53
C THR A 39 7.64 17.08 28.34
N SER A 40 7.78 16.30 27.28
CA SER A 40 8.45 16.69 26.04
C SER A 40 7.70 16.10 24.84
N GLY A 41 7.28 16.97 23.90
CA GLY A 41 6.67 16.58 22.63
C GLY A 41 7.60 15.73 21.74
N PRO A 42 7.19 15.43 20.46
CA PRO A 42 8.04 14.77 19.49
C PRO A 42 9.42 15.45 19.34
N GLU A 43 10.47 14.66 19.07
CA GLU A 43 11.84 15.16 18.87
C GLU A 43 11.92 16.11 17.67
N THR A 44 11.07 15.89 16.69
CA THR A 44 10.88 16.73 15.50
C THR A 44 9.40 16.82 15.15
N PRO A 45 8.88 17.99 14.73
CA PRO A 45 7.53 18.09 14.19
C PRO A 45 7.46 17.70 12.72
N LYS A 46 8.59 17.37 12.07
CA LYS A 46 8.74 17.23 10.62
C LYS A 46 8.99 15.81 10.19
N ALA A 47 8.29 15.39 9.13
CA ALA A 47 8.59 14.19 8.37
C ALA A 47 8.17 14.35 6.90
N THR A 48 8.84 13.63 6.01
CA THR A 48 8.48 13.57 4.60
C THR A 48 8.10 12.15 4.22
N LEU A 49 6.83 11.95 3.84
CA LEU A 49 6.26 10.65 3.47
C LEU A 49 5.94 10.59 1.99
N GLY A 50 6.24 9.45 1.37
CA GLY A 50 5.86 9.16 -0.01
C GLY A 50 4.53 8.39 -0.11
N PHE A 51 3.79 8.59 -1.21
CA PHE A 51 2.64 7.75 -1.56
C PHE A 51 2.52 7.58 -3.07
N ILE A 52 1.91 6.50 -3.51
CA ILE A 52 1.45 6.29 -4.89
C ILE A 52 -0.07 6.54 -4.94
N ALA A 53 -0.57 7.06 -6.06
CA ALA A 53 -2.00 7.30 -6.28
C ALA A 53 -2.78 5.98 -6.36
N LEU A 54 -3.09 5.42 -5.20
CA LEU A 54 -3.82 4.19 -4.96
C LEU A 54 -4.70 4.38 -3.73
N THR A 55 -5.91 3.85 -3.73
CA THR A 55 -6.90 4.02 -2.66
C THR A 55 -6.37 3.57 -1.29
N ASP A 56 -5.45 2.61 -1.28
CA ASP A 56 -4.79 2.12 -0.07
C ASP A 56 -3.80 3.12 0.58
N SER A 57 -3.49 4.25 -0.07
CA SER A 57 -2.76 5.36 0.55
C SER A 57 -3.64 6.30 1.39
N ALA A 58 -4.96 6.08 1.40
CA ALA A 58 -5.92 6.95 2.07
C ALA A 58 -5.56 7.29 3.53
N PRO A 59 -5.11 6.34 4.39
CA PRO A 59 -4.79 6.68 5.77
C PRO A 59 -3.71 7.75 5.92
N LEU A 60 -2.68 7.76 5.07
CA LEU A 60 -1.63 8.79 5.13
C LEU A 60 -2.15 10.16 4.67
N ILE A 61 -2.93 10.18 3.59
CA ILE A 61 -3.49 11.40 3.03
C ILE A 61 -4.52 12.00 4.00
N VAL A 62 -5.43 11.17 4.52
CA VAL A 62 -6.44 11.58 5.49
C VAL A 62 -5.81 12.06 6.79
N ALA A 63 -4.74 11.41 7.27
CA ALA A 63 -4.04 11.86 8.48
C ALA A 63 -3.50 13.30 8.32
N ARG A 64 -3.04 13.65 7.12
CA ARG A 64 -2.61 15.01 6.81
C ARG A 64 -3.81 15.96 6.70
N GLU A 65 -4.80 15.66 5.85
CA GLU A 65 -5.89 16.57 5.52
C GLU A 65 -6.86 16.81 6.70
N LYS A 66 -7.08 15.79 7.54
CA LYS A 66 -7.90 15.91 8.76
C LYS A 66 -7.11 16.43 9.96
N GLY A 67 -5.81 16.72 9.81
CA GLY A 67 -4.96 17.25 10.86
C GLY A 67 -4.56 16.26 11.96
N PHE A 68 -4.69 14.94 11.73
CA PHE A 68 -4.34 13.94 12.74
C PHE A 68 -2.85 13.95 13.07
N PHE A 69 -1.97 14.23 12.10
CA PHE A 69 -0.55 14.43 12.39
C PHE A 69 -0.33 15.60 13.34
N ALA A 70 -0.94 16.75 13.06
CA ALA A 70 -0.82 17.96 13.90
C ALA A 70 -1.40 17.75 15.30
N LYS A 71 -2.48 16.97 15.43
CA LYS A 71 -3.08 16.58 16.73
C LYS A 71 -2.07 15.94 17.67
N TYR A 72 -1.13 15.16 17.14
CA TYR A 72 -0.09 14.49 17.92
C TYR A 72 1.26 15.22 17.90
N GLY A 73 1.28 16.49 17.51
CA GLY A 73 2.48 17.34 17.54
C GLY A 73 3.35 17.28 16.29
N MET A 74 2.97 16.49 15.29
CA MET A 74 3.64 16.41 14.00
C MET A 74 3.06 17.47 13.04
N THR A 75 3.46 18.73 13.20
CA THR A 75 2.84 19.88 12.52
C THR A 75 3.41 20.18 11.13
N ASP A 76 4.51 19.55 10.74
CA ASP A 76 5.18 19.75 9.46
C ASP A 76 5.40 18.38 8.74
N VAL A 77 4.31 17.63 8.52
CA VAL A 77 4.37 16.37 7.76
C VAL A 77 3.99 16.61 6.30
N ALA A 78 4.96 16.39 5.40
CA ALA A 78 4.72 16.38 3.97
C ALA A 78 4.32 14.98 3.50
N VAL A 79 3.21 14.87 2.76
CA VAL A 79 2.77 13.64 2.08
C VAL A 79 2.88 13.86 0.58
N GLN A 80 3.92 13.27 -0.06
CA GLN A 80 4.35 13.59 -1.41
C GLN A 80 4.07 12.45 -2.39
N LYS A 81 3.41 12.76 -3.50
CA LYS A 81 3.16 11.81 -4.57
C LYS A 81 4.47 11.34 -5.22
N GLN A 82 4.63 10.03 -5.31
CA GLN A 82 5.72 9.38 -6.01
C GLN A 82 5.25 8.90 -7.40
N ALA A 83 6.14 8.95 -8.39
CA ALA A 83 5.81 8.58 -9.76
C ALA A 83 5.68 7.05 -9.96
N SER A 84 6.42 6.27 -9.19
CA SER A 84 6.46 4.80 -9.26
C SER A 84 7.04 4.21 -7.97
N TRP A 85 6.92 2.90 -7.79
CA TRP A 85 7.57 2.19 -6.67
C TRP A 85 9.11 2.24 -6.75
N GLY A 86 9.67 2.28 -7.99
CA GLY A 86 11.09 2.53 -8.19
C GLY A 86 11.51 3.90 -7.67
N ALA A 87 10.75 4.95 -8.00
CA ALA A 87 10.99 6.30 -7.47
C ALA A 87 10.83 6.37 -5.94
N THR A 88 9.84 5.65 -5.37
CA THR A 88 9.67 5.54 -3.91
C THR A 88 10.90 4.93 -3.27
N ARG A 89 11.43 3.81 -3.82
CA ARG A 89 12.66 3.18 -3.34
C ARG A 89 13.84 4.15 -3.40
N ASP A 90 14.06 4.80 -4.54
CA ASP A 90 15.20 5.71 -4.75
C ASP A 90 15.14 6.89 -3.75
N ASN A 91 13.95 7.44 -3.51
CA ASN A 91 13.75 8.53 -2.55
C ASN A 91 13.89 8.06 -1.08
N ILE A 92 13.53 6.81 -0.76
CA ILE A 92 13.84 6.21 0.55
C ILE A 92 15.36 6.04 0.72
N GLU A 93 16.08 5.60 -0.30
CA GLU A 93 17.54 5.49 -0.23
C GLU A 93 18.20 6.83 0.07
N LEU A 94 17.70 7.92 -0.52
CA LEU A 94 18.21 9.27 -0.27
C LEU A 94 17.88 9.77 1.16
N GLY A 95 16.72 9.42 1.69
CA GLY A 95 16.18 10.02 2.92
C GLY A 95 15.87 11.50 2.77
N SER A 96 15.09 12.08 3.68
CA SER A 96 14.70 13.49 3.59
C SER A 96 15.90 14.46 3.69
N ALA A 97 16.93 14.11 4.43
CA ALA A 97 18.17 14.88 4.53
C ALA A 97 18.89 14.97 3.17
N GLY A 98 18.76 13.96 2.30
CA GLY A 98 19.28 13.92 0.94
C GLY A 98 18.31 14.45 -0.13
N GLY A 99 17.16 15.00 0.27
CA GLY A 99 16.11 15.47 -0.64
C GLY A 99 15.11 14.38 -1.04
N GLY A 100 15.17 13.21 -0.40
CA GLY A 100 14.22 12.12 -0.56
C GLY A 100 13.11 12.11 0.52
N ILE A 101 12.74 10.92 1.00
CA ILE A 101 11.65 10.71 1.96
C ILE A 101 12.10 9.87 3.16
N ASP A 102 11.47 10.07 4.32
CA ASP A 102 11.75 9.35 5.56
C ASP A 102 10.97 8.03 5.65
N GLY A 103 9.84 7.96 4.97
CA GLY A 103 8.97 6.79 4.94
C GLY A 103 7.92 6.88 3.85
N ALA A 104 7.09 5.86 3.73
CA ALA A 104 6.08 5.81 2.67
C ALA A 104 4.92 4.86 2.98
N HIS A 105 3.81 5.09 2.29
CA HIS A 105 2.92 4.05 1.83
C HIS A 105 3.67 3.21 0.81
N ILE A 106 3.84 1.91 1.08
CA ILE A 106 4.74 1.05 0.30
C ILE A 106 4.22 -0.40 0.20
N LEU A 107 4.56 -1.10 -0.87
CA LEU A 107 4.28 -2.53 -1.02
C LEU A 107 4.94 -3.32 0.12
N THR A 108 4.19 -4.14 0.84
CA THR A 108 4.68 -4.82 2.06
C THR A 108 6.02 -5.56 1.89
N PRO A 109 6.33 -6.26 0.77
CA PRO A 109 7.64 -6.90 0.62
C PRO A 109 8.81 -5.93 0.42
N MET A 110 8.57 -4.71 -0.08
CA MET A 110 9.65 -3.78 -0.44
C MET A 110 10.55 -3.38 0.73
N PRO A 111 10.07 -3.08 1.96
CA PRO A 111 10.94 -2.82 3.10
C PRO A 111 11.97 -3.92 3.36
N TYR A 112 11.59 -5.19 3.14
CA TYR A 112 12.50 -6.32 3.26
C TYR A 112 13.53 -6.35 2.13
N LEU A 113 13.10 -6.14 0.88
CA LEU A 113 13.98 -6.09 -0.28
C LEU A 113 14.98 -4.92 -0.19
N ILE A 114 14.54 -3.77 0.33
CA ILE A 114 15.37 -2.60 0.60
C ILE A 114 16.34 -2.88 1.75
N SER A 115 15.87 -3.46 2.86
CA SER A 115 16.69 -3.76 4.03
C SER A 115 17.74 -4.84 3.78
N THR A 116 17.49 -5.75 2.83
CA THR A 116 18.47 -6.77 2.41
C THR A 116 19.37 -6.31 1.26
N GLY A 117 19.17 -5.12 0.73
CA GLY A 117 19.95 -4.59 -0.39
C GLY A 117 19.60 -5.19 -1.76
N LYS A 118 18.53 -6.00 -1.88
CA LYS A 118 18.22 -6.73 -3.13
C LYS A 118 17.72 -5.83 -4.26
N VAL A 119 17.18 -4.66 -3.91
CA VAL A 119 16.61 -3.72 -4.89
C VAL A 119 17.24 -2.32 -4.81
N THR A 120 18.20 -2.12 -3.95
CA THR A 120 18.89 -0.84 -3.74
C THR A 120 20.08 -0.67 -4.66
N LYS A 121 20.50 0.57 -4.87
CA LYS A 121 21.66 0.89 -5.70
C LYS A 121 22.93 0.27 -5.11
N GLY A 122 23.63 -0.48 -5.93
CA GLY A 122 24.87 -1.15 -5.51
C GLY A 122 24.65 -2.26 -4.47
N ASN A 123 23.44 -2.73 -4.31
CA ASN A 123 23.04 -3.74 -3.30
C ASN A 123 23.38 -3.33 -1.85
N VAL A 124 23.38 -2.03 -1.57
CA VAL A 124 23.65 -1.50 -0.22
C VAL A 124 22.36 -1.56 0.61
N PRO A 125 22.33 -2.30 1.73
CA PRO A 125 21.17 -2.35 2.60
C PRO A 125 20.80 -0.98 3.16
N VAL A 126 19.49 -0.65 3.12
CA VAL A 126 18.94 0.50 3.80
C VAL A 126 17.90 -0.02 4.83
N PRO A 127 18.24 -0.02 6.12
CA PRO A 127 17.34 -0.55 7.15
C PRO A 127 16.00 0.17 7.16
N MET A 128 14.91 -0.61 7.17
CA MET A 128 13.53 -0.13 7.19
C MET A 128 12.78 -0.74 8.36
N TYR A 129 11.79 -0.01 8.87
CA TYR A 129 10.79 -0.53 9.81
C TYR A 129 9.40 -0.49 9.19
N ILE A 130 8.67 -1.59 9.27
CA ILE A 130 7.23 -1.65 9.02
C ILE A 130 6.54 -1.32 10.33
N LEU A 131 5.85 -0.18 10.38
CA LEU A 131 5.18 0.32 11.57
C LEU A 131 3.70 -0.10 11.63
N SER A 132 3.07 -0.28 10.45
CA SER A 132 1.65 -0.65 10.33
C SER A 132 1.40 -1.28 8.97
N ARG A 133 0.35 -2.10 8.83
CA ARG A 133 -0.32 -2.25 7.53
C ARG A 133 -1.18 -1.02 7.29
N LEU A 134 -1.36 -0.66 6.04
CA LEU A 134 -2.31 0.38 5.67
C LEU A 134 -3.65 -0.19 5.27
N ASN A 135 -3.67 -1.42 4.75
CA ASN A 135 -4.89 -2.09 4.35
C ASN A 135 -4.74 -3.61 4.21
N VAL A 136 -5.90 -4.26 4.17
CA VAL A 136 -6.09 -5.60 3.61
C VAL A 136 -7.00 -5.51 2.38
N ASN A 137 -6.89 -6.49 1.45
CA ASN A 137 -7.64 -6.52 0.19
C ASN A 137 -7.40 -5.30 -0.73
N GLY A 138 -8.32 -5.01 -1.65
CA GLY A 138 -8.41 -3.77 -2.42
C GLY A 138 -7.51 -3.70 -3.66
N GLN A 139 -6.97 -4.82 -4.10
CA GLN A 139 -6.29 -4.96 -5.39
C GLN A 139 -7.13 -5.82 -6.32
N CYS A 140 -6.84 -5.77 -7.63
CA CYS A 140 -7.47 -6.69 -8.58
C CYS A 140 -6.46 -7.16 -9.62
N ILE A 141 -6.79 -8.29 -10.24
CA ILE A 141 -6.22 -8.66 -11.53
C ILE A 141 -7.26 -8.34 -12.61
N SER A 142 -6.86 -7.51 -13.55
CA SER A 142 -7.68 -7.13 -14.70
C SER A 142 -7.06 -7.62 -16.01
N VAL A 143 -7.92 -7.93 -16.96
CA VAL A 143 -7.58 -8.59 -18.24
C VAL A 143 -8.14 -7.77 -19.40
N ALA A 144 -7.43 -7.75 -20.52
CA ALA A 144 -7.82 -7.03 -21.72
C ALA A 144 -9.18 -7.49 -22.28
N ALA A 145 -9.93 -6.58 -22.90
CA ALA A 145 -11.27 -6.85 -23.44
C ALA A 145 -11.28 -7.98 -24.48
N ALA A 146 -10.15 -8.26 -25.14
CA ALA A 146 -10.02 -9.34 -26.09
C ALA A 146 -10.30 -10.76 -25.50
N TYR A 147 -10.19 -10.90 -24.19
CA TYR A 147 -10.45 -12.15 -23.46
C TYR A 147 -11.84 -12.17 -22.78
N LYS A 148 -12.66 -11.14 -22.99
CA LYS A 148 -14.02 -11.08 -22.45
C LYS A 148 -14.87 -12.23 -23.00
N GLY A 149 -15.66 -12.86 -22.16
CA GLY A 149 -16.48 -14.02 -22.53
C GLY A 149 -15.78 -15.37 -22.40
N MET A 150 -14.47 -15.40 -22.09
CA MET A 150 -13.74 -16.65 -21.86
C MET A 150 -13.90 -17.23 -20.44
N GLY A 151 -14.71 -16.57 -19.59
CA GLY A 151 -14.95 -17.03 -18.22
C GLY A 151 -13.74 -16.90 -17.29
N VAL A 152 -12.85 -15.94 -17.55
CA VAL A 152 -11.65 -15.71 -16.75
C VAL A 152 -12.01 -15.14 -15.40
N THR A 153 -11.62 -15.85 -14.35
CA THR A 153 -11.79 -15.49 -12.95
C THR A 153 -10.50 -15.85 -12.19
N THR A 154 -10.58 -16.26 -10.95
CA THR A 154 -9.47 -16.97 -10.27
C THR A 154 -9.06 -18.23 -11.05
N ASN A 155 -9.99 -18.82 -11.82
CA ASN A 155 -9.69 -19.82 -12.84
C ASN A 155 -9.25 -19.13 -14.15
N ALA A 156 -8.01 -19.34 -14.55
CA ALA A 156 -7.39 -18.83 -15.77
C ALA A 156 -7.12 -19.91 -16.84
N THR A 157 -7.74 -21.08 -16.74
CA THR A 157 -7.47 -22.21 -17.66
C THR A 157 -7.64 -21.81 -19.12
N ALA A 158 -8.67 -21.03 -19.45
CA ALA A 158 -8.89 -20.54 -20.80
C ALA A 158 -7.79 -19.57 -21.29
N LEU A 159 -7.17 -18.80 -20.39
CA LEU A 159 -6.03 -17.95 -20.74
C LEU A 159 -4.78 -18.77 -21.05
N LYS A 160 -4.56 -19.90 -20.39
CA LYS A 160 -3.41 -20.77 -20.65
C LYS A 160 -3.36 -21.18 -22.13
N ASP A 161 -4.47 -21.64 -22.68
CA ASP A 161 -4.55 -22.06 -24.08
C ASP A 161 -4.43 -20.86 -25.02
N ALA A 162 -5.06 -19.73 -24.70
CA ALA A 162 -4.97 -18.50 -25.47
C ALA A 162 -3.53 -17.95 -25.50
N PHE A 163 -2.84 -17.96 -24.38
CA PHE A 163 -1.45 -17.51 -24.27
C PHE A 163 -0.48 -18.44 -25.01
N ALA A 164 -0.68 -19.76 -24.89
CA ALA A 164 0.10 -20.74 -25.63
C ALA A 164 -0.07 -20.56 -27.15
N LYS A 165 -1.30 -20.33 -27.63
CA LYS A 165 -1.58 -20.03 -29.03
C LYS A 165 -0.91 -18.73 -29.48
N ALA A 166 -1.05 -17.64 -28.75
CA ALA A 166 -0.42 -16.37 -29.08
C ALA A 166 1.10 -16.51 -29.20
N LYS A 167 1.70 -17.23 -28.27
CA LYS A 167 3.14 -17.52 -28.27
C LYS A 167 3.57 -18.39 -29.50
N ALA A 168 2.77 -19.38 -29.86
CA ALA A 168 3.02 -20.17 -31.06
C ALA A 168 2.92 -19.33 -32.36
N GLU A 169 2.13 -18.25 -32.34
CA GLU A 169 2.04 -17.27 -33.42
C GLU A 169 3.17 -16.21 -33.39
N GLY A 170 4.14 -16.36 -32.48
CA GLY A 170 5.26 -15.41 -32.32
C GLY A 170 4.92 -14.12 -31.58
N LYS A 171 3.78 -14.05 -30.88
CA LYS A 171 3.38 -12.90 -30.07
C LYS A 171 3.93 -13.05 -28.65
N GLU A 172 4.48 -11.97 -28.11
CA GLU A 172 4.87 -11.90 -26.72
C GLU A 172 3.64 -11.60 -25.85
N VAL A 173 3.34 -12.49 -24.90
CA VAL A 173 2.26 -12.31 -23.92
C VAL A 173 2.80 -11.55 -22.71
N LYS A 174 2.24 -10.40 -22.42
CA LYS A 174 2.72 -9.50 -21.35
C LYS A 174 1.71 -9.39 -20.21
N CYS A 175 2.18 -9.64 -18.99
CA CYS A 175 1.44 -9.39 -17.76
C CYS A 175 2.12 -8.27 -16.97
N ALA A 176 1.42 -7.17 -16.70
CA ALA A 176 2.01 -6.03 -16.02
C ALA A 176 1.83 -6.12 -14.50
N VAL A 177 2.89 -5.75 -13.81
CA VAL A 177 2.95 -5.59 -12.36
C VAL A 177 3.60 -4.25 -12.04
N THR A 178 3.64 -3.86 -10.77
CA THR A 178 4.09 -2.52 -10.41
C THR A 178 5.52 -2.46 -9.88
N PHE A 179 6.02 -3.58 -9.35
CA PHE A 179 7.39 -3.71 -8.84
C PHE A 179 7.76 -5.20 -8.68
N PRO A 180 8.95 -5.65 -9.12
CA PRO A 180 9.39 -7.05 -8.99
C PRO A 180 9.51 -7.46 -7.52
N GLY A 181 8.92 -8.59 -7.15
CA GLY A 181 8.89 -9.09 -5.78
C GLY A 181 7.98 -8.30 -4.83
N GLY A 182 7.26 -7.28 -5.33
CA GLY A 182 6.21 -6.58 -4.60
C GLY A 182 4.88 -7.34 -4.60
N THR A 183 3.88 -6.85 -3.83
CA THR A 183 2.60 -7.54 -3.66
C THR A 183 1.91 -7.85 -4.99
N HIS A 184 1.82 -6.89 -5.91
CA HIS A 184 1.15 -7.07 -7.21
C HIS A 184 1.85 -8.11 -8.09
N ASP A 185 3.18 -8.21 -8.03
CA ASP A 185 3.95 -9.23 -8.74
C ASP A 185 3.69 -10.62 -8.12
N LEU A 186 3.67 -10.71 -6.80
CA LEU A 186 3.40 -11.97 -6.11
C LEU A 186 1.97 -12.46 -6.35
N TRP A 187 0.96 -11.58 -6.36
CA TRP A 187 -0.42 -11.94 -6.69
C TRP A 187 -0.55 -12.43 -8.13
N MET A 188 0.04 -11.73 -9.10
CA MET A 188 0.03 -12.12 -10.51
C MET A 188 0.71 -13.48 -10.70
N ARG A 189 1.90 -13.66 -10.14
CA ARG A 189 2.66 -14.92 -10.22
C ARG A 189 1.94 -16.08 -9.55
N TYR A 190 1.32 -15.84 -8.39
CA TYR A 190 0.55 -16.86 -7.69
C TYR A 190 -0.63 -17.34 -8.54
N TRP A 191 -1.44 -16.42 -9.06
CA TRP A 191 -2.59 -16.71 -9.90
C TRP A 191 -2.22 -17.48 -11.16
N LEU A 192 -1.21 -17.02 -11.91
CA LEU A 192 -0.73 -17.67 -13.11
C LEU A 192 -0.25 -19.10 -12.80
N ALA A 193 0.61 -19.25 -11.80
CA ALA A 193 1.20 -20.53 -11.42
C ALA A 193 0.15 -21.54 -10.92
N ALA A 194 -0.84 -21.10 -10.14
CA ALA A 194 -1.95 -21.95 -9.69
C ALA A 194 -2.79 -22.48 -10.84
N ASN A 195 -2.85 -21.75 -11.97
CA ASN A 195 -3.53 -22.16 -13.19
C ASN A 195 -2.59 -22.87 -14.21
N GLY A 196 -1.37 -23.23 -13.80
CA GLY A 196 -0.42 -23.94 -14.62
C GLY A 196 0.21 -23.11 -15.75
N ILE A 197 0.23 -21.78 -15.58
CA ILE A 197 0.94 -20.82 -16.44
C ILE A 197 2.23 -20.44 -15.71
N ASP A 198 3.40 -20.76 -16.27
CA ASP A 198 4.69 -20.40 -15.66
C ASP A 198 5.00 -18.92 -15.93
N PRO A 199 4.99 -18.06 -14.89
CA PRO A 199 5.20 -16.62 -15.06
C PRO A 199 6.61 -16.25 -15.54
N ASN A 200 7.56 -17.17 -15.52
CA ASN A 200 8.91 -16.97 -16.03
C ASN A 200 9.13 -17.50 -17.45
N LYS A 201 8.22 -18.37 -17.93
CA LYS A 201 8.38 -19.04 -19.24
C LYS A 201 7.26 -18.72 -20.22
N ASP A 202 6.02 -18.63 -19.73
CA ASP A 202 4.84 -18.54 -20.59
C ASP A 202 4.42 -17.10 -20.86
N VAL A 203 4.80 -16.16 -19.99
CA VAL A 203 4.53 -14.73 -20.13
C VAL A 203 5.77 -13.89 -19.85
N SER A 204 5.75 -12.65 -20.32
CA SER A 204 6.73 -11.62 -19.95
C SER A 204 6.11 -10.72 -18.87
N THR A 205 6.67 -10.76 -17.67
CA THR A 205 6.28 -9.83 -16.60
C THR A 205 6.91 -8.47 -16.86
N ILE A 206 6.10 -7.43 -17.08
CA ILE A 206 6.56 -6.06 -17.31
C ILE A 206 6.19 -5.15 -16.14
N VAL A 207 7.00 -4.12 -15.91
CA VAL A 207 6.76 -3.13 -14.84
C VAL A 207 6.10 -1.89 -15.40
N VAL A 208 4.90 -1.59 -14.90
CA VAL A 208 4.14 -0.39 -15.28
C VAL A 208 3.70 0.35 -14.01
N PRO A 209 3.97 1.67 -13.90
CA PRO A 209 3.46 2.46 -12.79
C PRO A 209 1.93 2.46 -12.72
N PRO A 210 1.31 2.40 -11.52
CA PRO A 210 -0.14 2.33 -11.36
C PRO A 210 -0.94 3.32 -12.21
N PRO A 211 -0.63 4.62 -12.26
CA PRO A 211 -1.41 5.58 -13.05
C PRO A 211 -1.30 5.39 -14.58
N GLN A 212 -0.40 4.52 -15.03
CA GLN A 212 -0.18 4.26 -16.46
C GLN A 212 -0.83 2.94 -16.93
N MET A 213 -1.36 2.11 -16.02
CA MET A 213 -1.91 0.79 -16.34
C MET A 213 -3.03 0.86 -17.39
N VAL A 214 -4.02 1.72 -17.18
CA VAL A 214 -5.18 1.86 -18.07
C VAL A 214 -4.76 2.33 -19.46
N ALA A 215 -3.88 3.34 -19.53
CA ALA A 215 -3.40 3.88 -20.80
C ALA A 215 -2.59 2.86 -21.61
N ASN A 216 -1.75 2.06 -20.94
CA ASN A 216 -0.97 1.00 -21.57
C ASN A 216 -1.88 -0.13 -22.08
N MET A 217 -2.86 -0.58 -21.31
CA MET A 217 -3.79 -1.61 -21.77
C MET A 217 -4.65 -1.11 -22.95
N LYS A 218 -5.04 0.16 -22.95
CA LYS A 218 -5.81 0.78 -24.06
C LYS A 218 -5.10 0.69 -25.41
N VAL A 219 -3.78 0.71 -25.42
CA VAL A 219 -2.96 0.60 -26.65
C VAL A 219 -2.42 -0.82 -26.85
N ASN A 220 -3.01 -1.82 -26.17
CA ASN A 220 -2.72 -3.24 -26.31
C ASN A 220 -1.24 -3.60 -26.07
N THR A 221 -0.59 -2.99 -25.07
CA THR A 221 0.79 -3.32 -24.71
C THR A 221 0.89 -4.47 -23.72
N MET A 222 -0.24 -4.97 -23.20
CA MET A 222 -0.30 -6.07 -22.24
C MET A 222 -1.67 -6.77 -22.29
N GLU A 223 -1.71 -8.02 -21.85
CA GLU A 223 -2.91 -8.87 -21.79
C GLU A 223 -3.60 -8.81 -20.43
N ALA A 224 -2.83 -8.65 -19.35
CA ALA A 224 -3.33 -8.56 -17.99
C ALA A 224 -2.46 -7.65 -17.14
N PHE A 225 -3.02 -7.17 -16.01
CA PHE A 225 -2.23 -6.48 -14.99
C PHE A 225 -2.77 -6.74 -13.58
N CYS A 226 -1.89 -6.64 -12.58
CA CYS A 226 -2.27 -6.56 -11.18
C CYS A 226 -1.91 -5.18 -10.62
N VAL A 227 -2.90 -4.50 -10.03
CA VAL A 227 -2.72 -3.17 -9.45
C VAL A 227 -3.82 -2.88 -8.41
N GLY A 228 -3.55 -1.91 -7.52
CA GLY A 228 -4.55 -1.38 -6.60
C GLY A 228 -5.59 -0.48 -7.26
N GLU A 229 -6.69 -0.25 -6.55
CA GLU A 229 -7.72 0.72 -6.97
C GLU A 229 -7.17 2.17 -6.91
N PRO A 230 -7.67 3.06 -7.78
CA PRO A 230 -8.90 2.98 -8.59
C PRO A 230 -8.71 2.52 -10.05
N TRP A 231 -7.54 2.03 -10.42
CA TRP A 231 -7.19 1.82 -11.83
C TRP A 231 -7.97 0.68 -12.48
N ASN A 232 -8.40 -0.33 -11.70
CA ASN A 232 -9.25 -1.41 -12.22
C ASN A 232 -10.68 -0.91 -12.46
N ALA A 233 -11.25 -0.13 -11.55
CA ALA A 233 -12.56 0.50 -11.75
C ALA A 233 -12.56 1.41 -12.99
N GLN A 234 -11.51 2.21 -13.17
CA GLN A 234 -11.34 3.09 -14.32
C GLN A 234 -11.23 2.29 -15.63
N LEU A 235 -10.49 1.17 -15.63
CA LEU A 235 -10.39 0.28 -16.79
C LEU A 235 -11.76 -0.23 -17.23
N VAL A 236 -12.55 -0.73 -16.27
CA VAL A 236 -13.90 -1.26 -16.51
C VAL A 236 -14.82 -0.17 -17.04
N ARG A 237 -14.85 0.98 -16.38
CA ARG A 237 -15.70 2.12 -16.81
C ARG A 237 -15.37 2.62 -18.21
N GLN A 238 -14.10 2.55 -18.64
CA GLN A 238 -13.68 2.92 -19.98
C GLN A 238 -13.89 1.80 -21.02
N GLY A 239 -14.35 0.62 -20.63
CA GLY A 239 -14.57 -0.51 -21.55
C GLY A 239 -13.28 -1.09 -22.16
N ILE A 240 -12.11 -0.83 -21.56
CA ILE A 240 -10.80 -1.25 -22.08
C ILE A 240 -10.51 -2.72 -21.74
N GLY A 241 -11.06 -3.18 -20.63
CA GLY A 241 -10.87 -4.53 -20.12
C GLY A 241 -11.92 -4.85 -19.07
N PHE A 242 -11.68 -5.91 -18.32
CA PHE A 242 -12.54 -6.35 -17.23
C PHE A 242 -11.68 -6.81 -16.03
N THR A 243 -12.22 -6.70 -14.84
CA THR A 243 -11.64 -7.27 -13.63
C THR A 243 -11.93 -8.78 -13.61
N ALA A 244 -10.91 -9.62 -13.68
CA ALA A 244 -11.09 -11.06 -13.59
C ALA A 244 -11.58 -11.44 -12.18
N PHE A 245 -10.96 -10.86 -11.15
CA PHE A 245 -11.31 -11.04 -9.74
C PHE A 245 -10.64 -9.96 -8.87
N THR A 246 -11.14 -9.78 -7.65
CA THR A 246 -10.47 -9.02 -6.60
C THR A 246 -9.48 -9.93 -5.87
N THR A 247 -8.36 -9.40 -5.43
CA THR A 247 -7.34 -10.23 -4.75
C THR A 247 -7.81 -10.83 -3.42
N GLY A 248 -8.86 -10.28 -2.81
CA GLY A 248 -9.54 -10.93 -1.69
C GLY A 248 -10.18 -12.29 -2.03
N GLU A 249 -10.49 -12.52 -3.32
CA GLU A 249 -10.93 -13.82 -3.82
C GLU A 249 -9.76 -14.83 -3.95
N LEU A 250 -8.50 -14.36 -4.02
CA LEU A 250 -7.33 -15.23 -3.91
C LEU A 250 -7.05 -15.65 -2.46
N TRP A 251 -7.09 -14.68 -1.57
CA TRP A 251 -6.82 -14.85 -0.16
C TRP A 251 -7.58 -13.78 0.64
N ALA A 252 -8.61 -14.21 1.35
CA ALA A 252 -9.48 -13.30 2.11
C ALA A 252 -8.69 -12.52 3.19
N ASP A 253 -8.91 -11.21 3.24
CA ASP A 253 -8.24 -10.29 4.16
C ASP A 253 -6.69 -10.39 4.09
N HIS A 254 -6.16 -10.64 2.89
CA HIS A 254 -4.71 -10.64 2.67
C HIS A 254 -4.09 -9.28 2.98
N PRO A 255 -2.87 -9.25 3.56
CA PRO A 255 -2.14 -8.00 3.79
C PRO A 255 -1.72 -7.36 2.46
N GLU A 256 -1.68 -6.02 2.42
CA GLU A 256 -1.31 -5.33 1.19
C GLU A 256 -0.23 -4.27 1.41
N LYS A 257 -0.59 -3.02 1.66
CA LYS A 257 0.41 -1.96 1.83
C LYS A 257 0.84 -1.80 3.28
N ALA A 258 2.06 -1.34 3.44
CA ALA A 258 2.60 -0.97 4.73
C ALA A 258 2.81 0.55 4.84
N PHE A 259 2.68 1.07 6.03
CA PHE A 259 3.34 2.28 6.46
C PHE A 259 4.72 1.88 6.97
N ALA A 260 5.75 2.18 6.20
CA ALA A 260 7.12 1.85 6.57
C ALA A 260 8.01 3.09 6.52
N MET A 261 9.00 3.12 7.38
CA MET A 261 9.94 4.23 7.50
C MET A 261 11.37 3.73 7.56
N ARG A 262 12.31 4.60 7.26
CA ARG A 262 13.75 4.37 7.50
C ARG A 262 13.98 4.12 8.98
N ALA A 263 14.73 3.08 9.29
CA ALA A 263 15.01 2.70 10.67
C ALA A 263 15.82 3.79 11.42
N ASP A 264 16.79 4.39 10.73
CA ASP A 264 17.61 5.47 11.30
C ASP A 264 16.79 6.70 11.71
N TRP A 265 15.74 7.05 10.93
CA TRP A 265 14.84 8.14 11.28
C TRP A 265 13.99 7.79 12.52
N VAL A 266 13.44 6.58 12.56
CA VAL A 266 12.61 6.10 13.69
C VAL A 266 13.42 6.01 14.97
N ASP A 267 14.64 5.47 14.89
CA ASP A 267 15.52 5.31 16.06
C ASP A 267 16.01 6.67 16.62
N ALA A 268 16.21 7.65 15.73
CA ALA A 268 16.56 9.01 16.13
C ALA A 268 15.36 9.82 16.68
N ASN A 269 14.12 9.44 16.32
CA ASN A 269 12.92 10.21 16.64
C ASN A 269 11.77 9.29 17.14
N PRO A 270 11.97 8.52 18.23
CA PRO A 270 11.00 7.52 18.67
C PRO A 270 9.64 8.08 19.07
N LYS A 271 9.58 9.29 19.69
CA LYS A 271 8.31 9.94 20.04
C LYS A 271 7.58 10.46 18.80
N ALA A 272 8.32 11.02 17.84
CA ALA A 272 7.76 11.46 16.58
C ALA A 272 7.21 10.26 15.76
N ALA A 273 7.93 9.14 15.74
CA ALA A 273 7.48 7.89 15.10
C ALA A 273 6.19 7.37 15.73
N LYS A 274 6.10 7.36 17.07
CA LYS A 274 4.88 6.99 17.80
C LYS A 274 3.73 7.96 17.48
N ALA A 275 3.98 9.26 17.47
CA ALA A 275 2.97 10.28 17.16
C ALA A 275 2.42 10.11 15.74
N MET A 276 3.29 9.87 14.76
CA MET A 276 2.89 9.59 13.39
C MET A 276 2.08 8.30 13.27
N LEU A 277 2.50 7.25 13.96
CA LEU A 277 1.79 5.96 13.95
C LEU A 277 0.39 6.10 14.58
N MET A 278 0.26 6.84 15.68
CA MET A 278 -1.06 7.17 16.28
C MET A 278 -1.95 7.92 15.28
N ALA A 279 -1.42 8.90 14.56
CA ALA A 279 -2.16 9.64 13.54
C ALA A 279 -2.65 8.75 12.39
N VAL A 280 -1.80 7.84 11.92
CA VAL A 280 -2.14 6.88 10.86
C VAL A 280 -3.18 5.87 11.33
N GLN A 281 -3.09 5.37 12.57
CA GLN A 281 -4.08 4.46 13.16
C GLN A 281 -5.45 5.14 13.32
N GLU A 282 -5.50 6.39 13.77
CA GLU A 282 -6.74 7.15 13.86
C GLU A 282 -7.35 7.41 12.48
N ALA A 283 -6.51 7.75 11.48
CA ALA A 283 -6.96 7.90 10.10
C ALA A 283 -7.49 6.58 9.51
N ALA A 284 -6.86 5.45 9.80
CA ALA A 284 -7.32 4.13 9.37
C ALA A 284 -8.70 3.81 9.95
N GLN A 285 -8.92 4.09 11.24
CA GLN A 285 -10.24 3.95 11.88
C GLN A 285 -11.29 4.86 11.23
N TRP A 286 -10.90 6.08 10.89
CA TRP A 286 -11.79 7.04 10.23
C TRP A 286 -12.13 6.59 8.81
N CYS A 287 -11.16 6.10 8.03
CA CYS A 287 -11.33 5.62 6.67
C CYS A 287 -12.24 4.39 6.55
N ASP A 288 -12.28 3.54 7.58
CA ASP A 288 -13.12 2.33 7.57
C ASP A 288 -14.59 2.60 7.76
N LYS A 289 -14.95 3.72 8.38
CA LYS A 289 -16.36 4.06 8.61
C LYS A 289 -17.08 4.32 7.30
N MET A 290 -18.22 3.63 7.10
CA MET A 290 -18.97 3.70 5.85
C MET A 290 -19.46 5.13 5.55
N GLU A 291 -19.85 5.87 6.59
CA GLU A 291 -20.28 7.26 6.50
C GLU A 291 -19.18 8.22 6.03
N ASN A 292 -17.92 7.83 6.16
CA ASN A 292 -16.77 8.66 5.76
C ASN A 292 -16.25 8.33 4.35
N LYS A 293 -16.73 7.26 3.70
CA LYS A 293 -16.21 6.79 2.40
C LYS A 293 -16.30 7.86 1.31
N GLU A 294 -17.39 8.62 1.27
CA GLU A 294 -17.58 9.67 0.27
C GLU A 294 -16.59 10.83 0.47
N GLU A 295 -16.43 11.32 1.72
CA GLU A 295 -15.44 12.34 2.06
C GLU A 295 -14.02 11.84 1.81
N MET A 296 -13.70 10.60 2.21
CA MET A 296 -12.41 9.96 1.92
C MET A 296 -12.10 9.96 0.43
N CYS A 297 -13.04 9.52 -0.41
CA CYS A 297 -12.87 9.47 -1.85
C CYS A 297 -12.71 10.86 -2.47
N ALA A 298 -13.42 11.87 -1.97
CA ALA A 298 -13.27 13.26 -2.39
C ALA A 298 -11.89 13.81 -2.05
N ILE A 299 -11.37 13.52 -0.84
CA ILE A 299 -10.03 13.93 -0.42
C ILE A 299 -8.97 13.30 -1.34
N ILE A 300 -8.94 11.97 -1.44
CA ILE A 300 -7.89 11.27 -2.18
C ILE A 300 -7.99 11.46 -3.70
N GLY A 301 -9.22 11.60 -4.25
CA GLY A 301 -9.47 11.89 -5.67
C GLY A 301 -9.04 13.30 -6.09
N GLY A 302 -8.80 14.19 -5.13
CA GLY A 302 -8.50 15.59 -5.33
C GLY A 302 -7.27 15.87 -6.20
N ARG A 303 -7.15 17.15 -6.61
CA ARG A 303 -6.11 17.62 -7.54
C ARG A 303 -4.68 17.36 -7.05
N ASP A 304 -4.46 17.45 -5.75
CA ASP A 304 -3.12 17.35 -5.17
C ASP A 304 -2.68 15.89 -4.95
N TYR A 305 -3.63 14.94 -5.08
CA TYR A 305 -3.40 13.52 -4.86
C TYR A 305 -3.55 12.70 -6.14
N PHE A 306 -4.74 12.09 -6.38
CA PHE A 306 -4.88 11.16 -7.51
C PHE A 306 -5.20 11.85 -8.82
N LYS A 307 -5.97 12.93 -8.79
CA LYS A 307 -6.62 13.57 -9.95
C LYS A 307 -7.53 12.59 -10.69
N VAL A 308 -8.35 11.88 -9.94
CA VAL A 308 -9.28 10.87 -10.43
C VAL A 308 -10.67 11.23 -9.95
N PRO A 309 -11.71 11.13 -10.81
CA PRO A 309 -13.08 11.36 -10.41
C PRO A 309 -13.51 10.46 -9.24
N VAL A 310 -14.34 10.99 -8.33
CA VAL A 310 -14.82 10.25 -7.15
C VAL A 310 -15.56 8.97 -7.55
N GLU A 311 -16.29 9.00 -8.65
CA GLU A 311 -17.02 7.86 -9.20
C GLU A 311 -16.13 6.69 -9.62
N ASP A 312 -14.84 6.90 -9.87
CA ASP A 312 -13.87 5.82 -10.12
C ASP A 312 -13.39 5.14 -8.82
N ILE A 313 -13.63 5.77 -7.66
CA ILE A 313 -13.11 5.31 -6.37
C ILE A 313 -14.22 4.78 -5.47
N LEU A 314 -15.36 5.46 -5.45
CA LEU A 314 -16.38 5.33 -4.41
C LEU A 314 -17.06 3.96 -4.39
N GLY A 315 -17.51 3.45 -5.55
CA GLY A 315 -18.22 2.18 -5.63
C GLY A 315 -17.42 1.05 -4.98
N ARG A 316 -16.17 0.84 -5.42
CA ARG A 316 -15.31 -0.21 -4.87
C ARG A 316 -14.91 0.03 -3.42
N SER A 317 -14.85 1.28 -2.99
CA SER A 317 -14.64 1.62 -1.57
C SER A 317 -15.83 1.28 -0.68
N LYS A 318 -17.03 1.15 -1.24
CA LYS A 318 -18.27 0.72 -0.58
C LYS A 318 -18.60 -0.76 -0.78
N GLY A 319 -17.78 -1.51 -1.52
CA GLY A 319 -18.02 -2.93 -1.81
C GLY A 319 -18.86 -3.19 -3.06
N GLU A 320 -19.11 -2.16 -3.86
CA GLU A 320 -19.84 -2.26 -5.15
C GLU A 320 -18.81 -2.53 -6.26
N ILE A 321 -18.84 -3.73 -6.84
CA ILE A 321 -17.88 -4.16 -7.83
C ILE A 321 -18.62 -4.53 -9.12
N ASP A 322 -18.44 -3.71 -10.16
CA ASP A 322 -18.68 -4.11 -11.54
C ASP A 322 -17.37 -4.71 -12.08
N TYR A 323 -17.44 -5.98 -12.47
CA TYR A 323 -16.29 -6.68 -13.05
C TYR A 323 -16.08 -6.31 -14.53
N GLY A 324 -17.08 -5.73 -15.21
CA GLY A 324 -17.00 -5.32 -16.61
C GLY A 324 -17.23 -6.45 -17.63
N ASP A 325 -17.50 -7.65 -17.17
CA ASP A 325 -17.78 -8.83 -18.01
C ASP A 325 -19.24 -9.32 -17.90
N GLY A 326 -20.08 -8.60 -17.18
CA GLY A 326 -21.47 -8.93 -16.89
C GLY A 326 -21.71 -9.41 -15.46
N ARG A 327 -20.64 -9.67 -14.68
CA ARG A 327 -20.71 -9.94 -13.24
C ARG A 327 -20.71 -8.63 -12.47
N SER A 328 -21.47 -8.57 -11.37
CA SER A 328 -21.41 -7.48 -10.41
C SER A 328 -21.76 -7.95 -9.01
N VAL A 329 -21.26 -7.23 -8.00
CA VAL A 329 -21.52 -7.45 -6.58
C VAL A 329 -21.79 -6.09 -5.93
N THR A 330 -22.79 -6.00 -5.06
CA THR A 330 -23.15 -4.74 -4.35
C THR A 330 -22.75 -4.73 -2.87
N ASP A 331 -22.32 -5.85 -2.35
CA ASP A 331 -21.85 -6.02 -0.96
C ASP A 331 -20.73 -7.06 -0.93
N SER A 332 -19.57 -6.66 -1.44
CA SER A 332 -18.42 -7.55 -1.50
C SER A 332 -17.85 -7.81 -0.10
N PRO A 333 -17.67 -9.07 0.30
CA PRO A 333 -16.99 -9.40 1.56
C PRO A 333 -15.50 -9.04 1.51
N PHE A 334 -14.95 -8.80 0.31
CA PHE A 334 -13.55 -8.49 0.06
C PHE A 334 -13.28 -6.98 -0.05
N ILE A 335 -14.11 -6.16 0.59
CA ILE A 335 -13.89 -4.72 0.68
C ILE A 335 -12.50 -4.42 1.26
N MET A 336 -11.87 -3.34 0.79
CA MET A 336 -10.65 -2.83 1.40
C MET A 336 -10.95 -2.35 2.83
N LYS A 337 -10.23 -2.90 3.80
CA LYS A 337 -10.29 -2.50 5.21
C LYS A 337 -8.97 -1.87 5.60
N TYR A 338 -9.03 -0.82 6.40
CA TYR A 338 -7.86 -0.09 6.89
C TYR A 338 -7.58 -0.38 8.37
N TRP A 339 -8.62 -0.73 9.14
CA TRP A 339 -8.56 -0.97 10.58
C TRP A 339 -9.33 -2.20 11.03
N ALA A 340 -10.57 -2.37 10.57
CA ALA A 340 -11.47 -3.43 11.01
C ALA A 340 -10.81 -4.82 10.90
N ASN A 341 -11.10 -5.71 11.85
CA ASN A 341 -10.52 -7.05 11.94
C ASN A 341 -8.98 -7.03 12.00
N HIS A 342 -8.42 -6.03 12.69
CA HIS A 342 -6.97 -5.84 12.83
C HIS A 342 -6.24 -5.62 11.50
N ALA A 343 -6.90 -5.07 10.47
CA ALA A 343 -6.33 -4.85 9.14
C ALA A 343 -5.03 -4.03 9.17
N SER A 344 -4.88 -3.10 10.12
CA SER A 344 -3.68 -2.28 10.26
C SER A 344 -2.53 -2.96 11.02
N TYR A 345 -2.80 -4.08 11.70
CA TYR A 345 -1.77 -4.76 12.47
C TYR A 345 -0.78 -5.50 11.56
N PRO A 346 0.53 -5.29 11.73
CA PRO A 346 1.53 -5.91 10.87
C PRO A 346 1.87 -7.33 11.37
N TYR A 347 0.98 -8.30 11.13
CA TYR A 347 1.24 -9.69 11.51
C TYR A 347 2.56 -10.21 10.94
N PRO A 348 3.54 -10.64 11.78
CA PRO A 348 4.76 -11.30 11.33
C PRO A 348 4.51 -12.55 10.47
N SER A 349 3.43 -13.29 10.72
CA SER A 349 3.05 -14.45 9.90
C SER A 349 2.76 -14.10 8.44
N HIS A 350 2.22 -12.91 8.19
CA HIS A 350 2.00 -12.41 6.83
C HIS A 350 3.31 -12.08 6.12
N ASP A 351 4.25 -11.48 6.83
CA ASP A 351 5.59 -11.19 6.29
C ASP A 351 6.34 -12.47 5.95
N LEU A 352 6.15 -13.50 6.76
CA LEU A 352 6.73 -14.81 6.51
C LEU A 352 6.25 -15.38 5.17
N TRP A 353 4.94 -15.25 4.84
CA TRP A 353 4.43 -15.65 3.53
C TRP A 353 5.08 -14.85 2.39
N PHE A 354 5.16 -13.52 2.50
CA PHE A 354 5.78 -12.69 1.48
C PHE A 354 7.25 -13.02 1.24
N LEU A 355 8.02 -13.22 2.30
CA LEU A 355 9.43 -13.61 2.17
C LEU A 355 9.57 -15.01 1.58
N THR A 356 8.67 -15.94 1.94
CA THR A 356 8.60 -17.28 1.36
C THR A 356 8.30 -17.24 -0.14
N GLU A 357 7.35 -16.42 -0.58
CA GLU A 357 7.09 -16.21 -2.00
C GLU A 357 8.27 -15.48 -2.70
N ASN A 358 8.93 -14.54 -2.04
CA ASN A 358 10.13 -13.90 -2.59
C ASN A 358 11.28 -14.92 -2.79
N ILE A 359 11.42 -15.91 -1.90
CA ILE A 359 12.34 -17.03 -2.10
C ILE A 359 11.86 -17.91 -3.27
N ARG A 360 10.57 -18.26 -3.33
CA ARG A 360 9.98 -19.04 -4.42
C ARG A 360 10.35 -18.49 -5.80
N TRP A 361 10.35 -17.17 -5.94
CA TRP A 361 10.58 -16.49 -7.21
C TRP A 361 12.02 -15.96 -7.41
N GLY A 362 12.93 -16.26 -6.47
CA GLY A 362 14.34 -15.88 -6.55
C GLY A 362 14.66 -14.42 -6.24
N TYR A 363 13.71 -13.66 -5.66
CA TYR A 363 13.94 -12.29 -5.22
C TYR A 363 14.72 -12.23 -3.90
N GLN A 364 14.66 -13.29 -3.11
CA GLN A 364 15.47 -13.49 -1.91
C GLN A 364 16.22 -14.83 -1.99
N PRO A 365 17.38 -14.95 -1.36
CA PRO A 365 18.14 -16.20 -1.36
C PRO A 365 17.42 -17.28 -0.54
N ALA A 366 17.59 -18.55 -0.95
CA ALA A 366 16.93 -19.68 -0.32
C ALA A 366 17.35 -19.92 1.14
N ASP A 367 18.54 -19.45 1.51
CA ASP A 367 19.13 -19.56 2.86
C ASP A 367 18.87 -18.33 3.74
N LEU A 368 17.98 -17.42 3.33
CA LEU A 368 17.62 -16.25 4.13
C LEU A 368 17.03 -16.69 5.49
N ASP A 369 17.60 -16.18 6.57
CA ASP A 369 16.98 -16.34 7.90
C ASP A 369 15.71 -15.47 7.98
N LEU A 370 14.58 -16.11 7.71
CA LEU A 370 13.27 -15.46 7.66
C LEU A 370 12.89 -14.83 8.99
N LYS A 371 13.09 -15.56 10.11
CA LYS A 371 12.71 -15.09 11.45
C LYS A 371 13.54 -13.87 11.87
N ALA A 372 14.85 -13.95 11.71
CA ALA A 372 15.74 -12.84 12.02
C ALA A 372 15.49 -11.62 11.12
N THR A 373 15.16 -11.85 9.84
CA THR A 373 14.85 -10.77 8.90
C THR A 373 13.54 -10.07 9.28
N ILE A 374 12.49 -10.82 9.62
CA ILE A 374 11.22 -10.25 10.08
C ILE A 374 11.42 -9.47 11.39
N ALA A 375 12.11 -10.04 12.36
CA ALA A 375 12.37 -9.38 13.64
C ALA A 375 13.12 -8.05 13.53
N LYS A 376 13.93 -7.85 12.47
CA LYS A 376 14.64 -6.60 12.21
C LYS A 376 13.79 -5.53 11.55
N VAL A 377 12.77 -5.90 10.80
CA VAL A 377 12.00 -4.98 9.94
C VAL A 377 10.59 -4.74 10.47
N ASN A 378 9.91 -5.78 10.97
CA ASN A 378 8.56 -5.65 11.50
C ASN A 378 8.60 -5.09 12.93
N ARG A 379 7.85 -4.02 13.17
CA ARG A 379 7.77 -3.33 14.47
C ARG A 379 6.33 -3.35 15.01
N GLU A 380 5.76 -4.56 15.10
CA GLU A 380 4.44 -4.75 15.73
C GLU A 380 4.41 -4.25 17.18
N ASP A 381 5.56 -4.23 17.86
CA ASP A 381 5.74 -3.67 19.18
C ASP A 381 5.37 -2.18 19.23
N LEU A 382 5.83 -1.39 18.26
CA LEU A 382 5.49 0.03 18.16
C LEU A 382 4.02 0.24 17.80
N TRP A 383 3.47 -0.63 16.93
CA TRP A 383 2.04 -0.58 16.61
C TRP A 383 1.18 -0.77 17.86
N ARG A 384 1.51 -1.79 18.70
CA ARG A 384 0.80 -2.08 19.96
C ARG A 384 0.90 -0.95 20.96
N ASP A 385 2.08 -0.35 21.09
CA ASP A 385 2.30 0.77 21.98
C ASP A 385 1.46 2.00 21.59
N ALA A 386 1.44 2.35 20.30
CA ALA A 386 0.60 3.42 19.77
C ALA A 386 -0.90 3.12 19.96
N ALA A 387 -1.37 1.92 19.63
CA ALA A 387 -2.76 1.50 19.76
C ALA A 387 -3.24 1.55 21.24
N LYS A 388 -2.43 1.07 22.17
CA LYS A 388 -2.71 1.18 23.63
C LYS A 388 -2.82 2.63 24.05
N THR A 389 -1.94 3.49 23.56
CA THR A 389 -1.97 4.94 23.88
C THR A 389 -3.23 5.61 23.33
N LEU A 390 -3.76 5.13 22.20
CA LEU A 390 -5.06 5.56 21.66
C LEU A 390 -6.26 4.97 22.39
N GLY A 391 -6.06 4.11 23.39
CA GLY A 391 -7.13 3.47 24.13
C GLY A 391 -7.78 2.28 23.40
N VAL A 392 -7.12 1.73 22.39
CA VAL A 392 -7.61 0.53 21.68
C VAL A 392 -7.55 -0.66 22.63
N THR A 393 -8.69 -1.30 22.85
CA THR A 393 -8.84 -2.47 23.74
C THR A 393 -8.84 -3.79 22.98
N ASP A 394 -9.30 -3.79 21.72
CA ASP A 394 -9.30 -4.97 20.86
C ASP A 394 -7.95 -5.06 20.11
N LEU A 395 -6.99 -5.72 20.75
CA LEU A 395 -5.65 -5.93 20.21
C LEU A 395 -5.49 -7.39 19.76
N PRO A 396 -4.73 -7.63 18.67
CA PRO A 396 -4.40 -9.00 18.25
C PRO A 396 -3.80 -9.83 19.39
N ALA A 397 -4.26 -11.07 19.55
CA ALA A 397 -3.80 -11.94 20.65
C ALA A 397 -2.32 -12.37 20.48
N GLY A 398 -1.81 -12.39 19.24
CA GLY A 398 -0.45 -12.85 18.92
C GLY A 398 0.11 -12.21 17.66
N THR A 399 1.20 -12.79 17.20
CA THR A 399 1.94 -12.34 15.99
C THR A 399 1.56 -13.13 14.74
N SER A 400 0.67 -14.11 14.86
CA SER A 400 0.18 -14.96 13.78
C SER A 400 -1.35 -14.94 13.73
N ARG A 401 -1.89 -14.92 12.51
CA ARG A 401 -3.31 -15.12 12.24
C ARG A 401 -3.65 -16.62 12.09
N GLY A 402 -2.65 -17.50 12.17
CA GLY A 402 -2.80 -18.94 12.02
C GLY A 402 -2.56 -19.42 10.59
N VAL A 403 -3.13 -20.58 10.25
CA VAL A 403 -3.02 -21.17 8.92
C VAL A 403 -3.89 -20.39 7.94
N GLU A 404 -3.31 -19.96 6.83
CA GLU A 404 -4.00 -19.25 5.76
C GLU A 404 -4.38 -20.21 4.63
N THR A 405 -5.54 -19.99 4.02
CA THR A 405 -6.03 -20.80 2.91
C THR A 405 -6.26 -19.93 1.69
N PHE A 406 -5.79 -20.40 0.52
CA PHE A 406 -5.90 -19.70 -0.76
C PHE A 406 -7.00 -20.32 -1.62
N PHE A 407 -7.39 -19.59 -2.68
CA PHE A 407 -8.48 -19.95 -3.59
C PHE A 407 -8.33 -21.36 -4.24
N ASP A 408 -7.11 -21.82 -4.42
CA ASP A 408 -6.76 -23.11 -5.03
C ASP A 408 -6.68 -24.27 -4.02
N GLY A 409 -7.09 -24.01 -2.77
CA GLY A 409 -7.06 -24.99 -1.67
C GLY A 409 -5.68 -25.21 -1.05
N LYS A 410 -4.64 -24.49 -1.52
CA LYS A 410 -3.34 -24.49 -0.85
C LYS A 410 -3.44 -23.78 0.49
N THR A 411 -2.63 -24.23 1.43
CA THR A 411 -2.55 -23.63 2.78
C THR A 411 -1.12 -23.19 3.07
N PHE A 412 -1.01 -22.08 3.80
CA PHE A 412 0.26 -21.60 4.36
C PHE A 412 0.19 -21.70 5.88
N ASP A 413 1.00 -22.59 6.43
CA ASP A 413 1.21 -22.71 7.86
C ASP A 413 2.47 -21.93 8.24
N PRO A 414 2.37 -20.85 9.05
CA PRO A 414 3.54 -20.07 9.49
C PRO A 414 4.56 -20.88 10.27
N GLU A 415 4.14 -22.00 10.88
CA GLU A 415 5.06 -22.89 11.61
C GLU A 415 5.86 -23.80 10.65
N ASN A 416 5.41 -23.96 9.40
CA ASN A 416 6.07 -24.82 8.41
C ASN A 416 6.08 -24.24 6.99
N PRO A 417 6.74 -23.09 6.75
CA PRO A 417 6.80 -22.47 5.43
C PRO A 417 7.50 -23.34 4.38
N ALA A 418 8.38 -24.25 4.79
CA ALA A 418 9.05 -25.18 3.88
C ALA A 418 8.07 -26.19 3.24
N ALA A 419 7.08 -26.68 3.99
CA ALA A 419 6.04 -27.55 3.45
C ALA A 419 5.19 -26.85 2.40
N TYR A 420 4.86 -25.57 2.62
CA TYR A 420 4.18 -24.74 1.63
C TYR A 420 5.00 -24.65 0.34
N LEU A 421 6.27 -24.25 0.40
CA LEU A 421 7.16 -24.20 -0.77
C LEU A 421 7.26 -25.54 -1.50
N ALA A 422 7.35 -26.66 -0.75
CA ALA A 422 7.41 -28.00 -1.34
C ALA A 422 6.13 -28.37 -2.08
N SER A 423 4.97 -27.85 -1.65
CA SER A 423 3.65 -28.13 -2.26
C SER A 423 3.44 -27.41 -3.61
N LEU A 424 4.27 -26.44 -3.96
CA LEU A 424 4.11 -25.61 -5.15
C LEU A 424 4.86 -26.21 -6.34
N ALA A 425 4.14 -26.44 -7.44
CA ALA A 425 4.71 -27.07 -8.63
C ALA A 425 5.59 -26.13 -9.47
N ILE A 426 5.19 -24.85 -9.58
CA ILE A 426 5.87 -23.84 -10.39
C ILE A 426 6.60 -22.86 -9.45
N LYS A 427 7.90 -22.73 -9.67
CA LYS A 427 8.81 -21.83 -8.93
C LYS A 427 10.00 -21.46 -9.82
N ALA A 428 10.77 -20.45 -9.43
CA ALA A 428 12.01 -20.15 -10.12
C ALA A 428 12.96 -21.34 -10.01
N ALA A 429 13.78 -21.54 -11.04
CA ALA A 429 14.75 -22.62 -11.12
C ALA A 429 15.91 -22.43 -10.13
#